data_28af5934bc59f743f357019304094363
#
_entry.id   28af5934bc59f743f357019304094363
#
_cell.length_a   1.000
_cell.length_b   1.000
_cell.length_c   1.000
_cell.angle_alpha   90.00
_cell.angle_beta   90.00
_cell.angle_gamma   90.00
#
_symmetry.space_group_name_H-M   'P 1'
#
loop_
_entity.id
_entity.type
_entity.pdbx_description
1 polymer ?
#
loop_
_entity_poly.entity_id
_entity_poly.type
_entity_poly.pdbx_seq_one_letter_code
_entity_poly.pdbx_strand_id
1 'polypeptide(L)'
;MAKRAVLIGINRYQIPGSDLRGCVNDVKNLERALTTYYGFSAQDITSLTDLKATKKAMQSAIQKLIASGKKGDTLLLHYSGHGANVPDDNGDEADHRDEILCPTDLDWNDPLRDDWLRKTLNKLRAGVNLTVIMDCCHSGSNTRAFTPPDAPIKERFLPCPLDLMATESGRKLRGTLRGQLGKAPRGRKRKSDIVHADIKEMLITGCRDTQTSADAHIGGSFNGALTYYLVESITEAKGNLTYRELHQRATAKLKSNQYDQVPQLEGQRISFDRVFLS
;
A
#
# COMPACT_ATOMS: atom_id res chain seq x y z
N MET A 1 -7.02 -24.77 -11.98
CA MET A 1 -6.41 -23.69 -11.22
C MET A 1 -7.23 -22.43 -11.51
N ALA A 2 -7.85 -21.85 -10.50
CA ALA A 2 -8.63 -20.64 -10.67
C ALA A 2 -7.73 -19.42 -10.40
N LYS A 3 -8.04 -18.29 -11.08
CA LYS A 3 -7.38 -17.00 -10.85
C LYS A 3 -8.43 -16.00 -10.39
N ARG A 4 -8.23 -15.40 -9.21
CA ARG A 4 -9.17 -14.43 -8.64
C ARG A 4 -8.42 -13.22 -8.11
N ALA A 5 -9.03 -12.04 -8.22
CA ALA A 5 -8.44 -10.81 -7.72
C ALA A 5 -9.44 -9.94 -6.95
N VAL A 6 -8.93 -9.21 -5.98
CA VAL A 6 -9.58 -8.06 -5.36
C VAL A 6 -8.70 -6.84 -5.63
N LEU A 7 -9.26 -5.86 -6.31
CA LEU A 7 -8.60 -4.60 -6.67
C LEU A 7 -9.32 -3.46 -5.95
N ILE A 8 -8.60 -2.70 -5.15
CA ILE A 8 -9.15 -1.60 -4.34
C ILE A 8 -8.46 -0.32 -4.77
N GLY A 9 -9.23 0.71 -5.16
CA GLY A 9 -8.69 2.01 -5.57
C GLY A 9 -9.54 3.17 -5.07
N ILE A 10 -8.97 4.05 -4.26
CA ILE A 10 -9.73 5.10 -3.58
C ILE A 10 -9.16 6.47 -3.92
N ASN A 11 -9.89 7.22 -4.74
CA ASN A 11 -9.63 8.63 -4.99
C ASN A 11 -10.45 9.53 -4.04
N ARG A 12 -11.66 9.10 -3.63
CA ARG A 12 -12.62 9.90 -2.88
C ARG A 12 -12.72 9.45 -1.43
N TYR A 13 -12.45 10.35 -0.52
CA TYR A 13 -12.51 10.12 0.92
C TYR A 13 -13.56 11.01 1.56
N GLN A 14 -14.20 10.52 2.63
CA GLN A 14 -15.13 11.35 3.41
C GLN A 14 -14.41 12.41 4.25
N ILE A 15 -13.09 12.32 4.37
CA ILE A 15 -12.25 13.32 5.03
C ILE A 15 -11.96 14.45 4.04
N PRO A 16 -12.37 15.70 4.31
CA PRO A 16 -12.16 16.84 3.41
C PRO A 16 -10.65 17.05 3.09
N GLY A 17 -10.34 17.27 1.82
CA GLY A 17 -8.97 17.54 1.36
C GLY A 17 -8.08 16.32 1.18
N SER A 18 -8.59 15.11 1.48
CA SER A 18 -7.82 13.87 1.36
C SER A 18 -7.93 13.18 0.00
N ASP A 19 -8.65 13.77 -0.95
CA ASP A 19 -8.85 13.15 -2.26
C ASP A 19 -7.54 12.94 -3.01
N LEU A 20 -7.39 11.76 -3.61
CA LEU A 20 -6.38 11.38 -4.59
C LEU A 20 -6.96 11.43 -6.00
N ARG A 21 -6.16 11.07 -7.01
CA ARG A 21 -6.59 11.19 -8.41
C ARG A 21 -6.27 9.96 -9.26
N GLY A 22 -5.27 9.16 -8.87
CA GLY A 22 -4.73 8.06 -9.68
C GLY A 22 -5.24 6.68 -9.33
N CYS A 23 -5.80 6.45 -8.13
CA CYS A 23 -6.05 5.11 -7.60
C CYS A 23 -7.09 4.31 -8.39
N VAL A 24 -8.13 4.97 -8.88
CA VAL A 24 -9.15 4.32 -9.74
C VAL A 24 -8.56 3.94 -11.10
N ASN A 25 -7.62 4.73 -11.64
CA ASN A 25 -6.91 4.39 -12.87
C ASN A 25 -5.97 3.20 -12.66
N ASP A 26 -5.32 3.12 -11.50
CA ASP A 26 -4.48 1.97 -11.14
C ASP A 26 -5.28 0.67 -11.20
N VAL A 27 -6.47 0.66 -10.59
CA VAL A 27 -7.39 -0.50 -10.64
C VAL A 27 -7.71 -0.88 -12.09
N LYS A 28 -8.14 0.08 -12.91
CA LYS A 28 -8.49 -0.17 -14.32
C LYS A 28 -7.32 -0.69 -15.14
N ASN A 29 -6.14 -0.11 -14.96
CA ASN A 29 -4.94 -0.48 -15.69
C ASN A 29 -4.46 -1.88 -15.29
N LEU A 30 -4.49 -2.20 -14.00
CA LEU A 30 -4.12 -3.52 -13.52
C LEU A 30 -5.15 -4.58 -13.94
N GLU A 31 -6.46 -4.31 -13.85
CA GLU A 31 -7.51 -5.21 -14.32
C GLU A 31 -7.31 -5.57 -15.79
N ARG A 32 -7.01 -4.57 -16.64
CA ARG A 32 -6.69 -4.80 -18.05
C ARG A 32 -5.45 -5.66 -18.25
N ALA A 33 -4.38 -5.42 -17.47
CA ALA A 33 -3.18 -6.24 -17.54
C ALA A 33 -3.43 -7.69 -17.11
N LEU A 34 -4.22 -7.91 -16.06
CA LEU A 34 -4.58 -9.23 -15.55
C LEU A 34 -5.38 -10.04 -16.57
N THR A 35 -6.36 -9.41 -17.21
CA THR A 35 -7.19 -10.07 -18.22
C THR A 35 -6.45 -10.31 -19.52
N THR A 36 -5.57 -9.39 -19.93
CA THR A 36 -4.82 -9.50 -21.19
C THR A 36 -3.69 -10.51 -21.13
N TYR A 37 -2.93 -10.53 -20.05
CA TYR A 37 -1.65 -11.26 -20.00
C TYR A 37 -1.65 -12.46 -19.06
N TYR A 38 -2.53 -12.49 -18.06
CA TYR A 38 -2.46 -13.51 -17.00
C TYR A 38 -3.68 -14.43 -16.93
N GLY A 39 -4.63 -14.28 -17.86
CA GLY A 39 -5.79 -15.17 -17.97
C GLY A 39 -6.78 -15.07 -16.80
N PHE A 40 -6.83 -13.93 -16.11
CA PHE A 40 -7.93 -13.64 -15.19
C PHE A 40 -9.19 -13.36 -15.98
N SER A 41 -10.31 -13.93 -15.54
CA SER A 41 -11.63 -13.57 -16.09
C SER A 41 -12.15 -12.32 -15.39
N ALA A 42 -12.77 -11.39 -16.12
CA ALA A 42 -13.34 -10.17 -15.53
C ALA A 42 -14.36 -10.46 -14.42
N GLN A 43 -15.10 -11.58 -14.53
CA GLN A 43 -16.08 -12.02 -13.51
C GLN A 43 -15.41 -12.54 -12.22
N ASP A 44 -14.13 -12.91 -12.26
CA ASP A 44 -13.35 -13.36 -11.13
C ASP A 44 -12.52 -12.21 -10.47
N ILE A 45 -12.69 -11.00 -10.97
CA ILE A 45 -12.08 -9.78 -10.43
C ILE A 45 -13.14 -8.96 -9.70
N THR A 46 -12.92 -8.73 -8.41
CA THR A 46 -13.77 -7.83 -7.60
C THR A 46 -13.08 -6.48 -7.47
N SER A 47 -13.63 -5.45 -8.10
CA SER A 47 -13.11 -4.09 -8.04
C SER A 47 -13.95 -3.23 -7.10
N LEU A 48 -13.31 -2.68 -6.05
CA LEU A 48 -13.89 -1.72 -5.12
C LEU A 48 -13.25 -0.36 -5.35
N THR A 49 -14.04 0.61 -5.80
CA THR A 49 -13.53 1.95 -6.08
C THR A 49 -14.31 3.02 -5.32
N ASP A 50 -13.60 4.04 -4.86
CA ASP A 50 -14.16 5.21 -4.19
C ASP A 50 -15.18 4.84 -3.10
N LEU A 51 -16.39 5.37 -3.13
CA LEU A 51 -17.43 5.14 -2.11
C LEU A 51 -17.84 3.68 -1.92
N LYS A 52 -17.47 2.77 -2.84
CA LYS A 52 -17.67 1.33 -2.66
C LYS A 52 -16.59 0.68 -1.79
N ALA A 53 -15.45 1.33 -1.62
CA ALA A 53 -14.33 0.83 -0.83
C ALA A 53 -14.44 1.25 0.65
N THR A 54 -15.59 0.95 1.27
CA THR A 54 -15.77 1.13 2.72
C THR A 54 -14.98 0.08 3.49
N LYS A 55 -14.64 0.34 4.76
CA LYS A 55 -13.94 -0.61 5.63
C LYS A 55 -14.59 -2.00 5.58
N LYS A 56 -15.91 -2.06 5.77
CA LYS A 56 -16.68 -3.32 5.75
C LYS A 56 -16.61 -4.02 4.39
N ALA A 57 -16.70 -3.28 3.29
CA ALA A 57 -16.63 -3.84 1.94
C ALA A 57 -15.24 -4.41 1.64
N MET A 58 -14.18 -3.67 1.99
CA MET A 58 -12.79 -4.11 1.85
C MET A 58 -12.54 -5.39 2.66
N GLN A 59 -12.93 -5.41 3.94
CA GLN A 59 -12.80 -6.58 4.78
C GLN A 59 -13.52 -7.80 4.21
N SER A 60 -14.78 -7.63 3.78
CA SER A 60 -15.58 -8.72 3.19
C SER A 60 -14.95 -9.26 1.91
N ALA A 61 -14.49 -8.40 1.02
CA ALA A 61 -13.88 -8.81 -0.25
C ALA A 61 -12.56 -9.56 -0.02
N ILE A 62 -11.68 -9.05 0.86
CA ILE A 62 -10.41 -9.70 1.20
C ILE A 62 -10.64 -11.05 1.86
N GLN A 63 -11.56 -11.14 2.83
CA GLN A 63 -11.89 -12.41 3.48
C GLN A 63 -12.42 -13.45 2.49
N LYS A 64 -13.31 -13.03 1.57
CA LYS A 64 -13.84 -13.91 0.51
C LYS A 64 -12.75 -14.38 -0.43
N LEU A 65 -11.83 -13.49 -0.84
CA LEU A 65 -10.68 -13.84 -1.68
C LEU A 65 -9.86 -14.94 -1.01
N ILE A 66 -9.42 -14.73 0.22
CA ILE A 66 -8.57 -15.67 0.96
C ILE A 66 -9.29 -17.01 1.21
N ALA A 67 -10.56 -16.97 1.61
CA ALA A 67 -11.36 -18.18 1.86
C ALA A 67 -11.61 -19.00 0.58
N SER A 68 -11.66 -18.35 -0.58
CA SER A 68 -11.91 -19.00 -1.87
C SER A 68 -10.72 -19.83 -2.38
N GLY A 69 -9.50 -19.56 -1.89
CA GLY A 69 -8.27 -20.15 -2.41
C GLY A 69 -8.20 -21.67 -2.17
N LYS A 70 -7.87 -22.41 -3.20
CA LYS A 70 -7.56 -23.85 -3.18
C LYS A 70 -6.15 -24.09 -3.68
N LYS A 71 -5.53 -25.21 -3.28
CA LYS A 71 -4.19 -25.58 -3.74
C LYS A 71 -4.08 -25.47 -5.26
N GLY A 72 -3.09 -24.72 -5.73
CA GLY A 72 -2.83 -24.45 -7.14
C GLY A 72 -3.52 -23.19 -7.68
N ASP A 73 -4.44 -22.56 -6.93
CA ASP A 73 -5.07 -21.29 -7.35
C ASP A 73 -4.09 -20.12 -7.22
N THR A 74 -4.29 -19.11 -8.07
CA THR A 74 -3.55 -17.84 -8.05
C THR A 74 -4.49 -16.71 -7.64
N LEU A 75 -4.15 -16.03 -6.55
CA LEU A 75 -4.91 -14.92 -6.00
C LEU A 75 -4.10 -13.63 -6.06
N LEU A 76 -4.78 -12.51 -6.30
CA LEU A 76 -4.18 -11.18 -6.24
C LEU A 76 -5.02 -10.26 -5.35
N LEU A 77 -4.37 -9.59 -4.41
CA LEU A 77 -4.90 -8.44 -3.68
C LEU A 77 -4.11 -7.20 -4.08
N HIS A 78 -4.81 -6.18 -4.56
CA HIS A 78 -4.22 -4.88 -4.85
C HIS A 78 -4.95 -3.79 -4.08
N TYR A 79 -4.19 -2.91 -3.46
CA TYR A 79 -4.69 -1.69 -2.81
C TYR A 79 -3.93 -0.49 -3.33
N SER A 80 -4.66 0.52 -3.75
CA SER A 80 -4.17 1.82 -4.20
C SER A 80 -4.96 2.91 -3.50
N GLY A 81 -4.32 3.65 -2.59
CA GLY A 81 -4.99 4.64 -1.74
C GLY A 81 -4.06 5.23 -0.69
N HIS A 82 -4.64 5.93 0.27
CA HIS A 82 -3.89 6.38 1.44
C HIS A 82 -3.58 5.24 2.40
N GLY A 83 -2.35 5.24 2.92
CA GLY A 83 -2.01 4.61 4.18
C GLY A 83 -1.87 5.66 5.28
N ALA A 84 -1.88 5.22 6.50
CA ALA A 84 -1.63 6.05 7.68
C ALA A 84 -1.03 5.19 8.79
N ASN A 85 -0.71 5.82 9.91
CA ASN A 85 -0.42 5.10 11.14
C ASN A 85 -1.20 5.72 12.30
N VAL A 86 -1.53 4.88 13.28
CA VAL A 86 -2.26 5.27 14.49
C VAL A 86 -1.47 4.79 15.71
N PRO A 87 -1.75 5.28 16.93
CA PRO A 87 -1.17 4.68 18.12
C PRO A 87 -1.43 3.18 18.18
N ASP A 88 -0.39 2.42 18.52
CA ASP A 88 -0.46 0.99 18.78
C ASP A 88 -1.38 0.71 19.97
N ASP A 89 -2.34 -0.21 19.83
CA ASP A 89 -3.31 -0.54 20.87
C ASP A 89 -3.03 -1.86 21.58
N ASN A 90 -2.09 -2.67 21.07
CA ASN A 90 -1.76 -3.99 21.59
C ASN A 90 -0.32 -4.11 22.14
N GLY A 91 0.57 -3.14 21.82
CA GLY A 91 1.93 -3.02 22.33
C GLY A 91 2.95 -3.94 21.64
N ASP A 92 2.66 -4.43 20.44
CA ASP A 92 3.53 -5.33 19.69
C ASP A 92 4.48 -4.59 18.71
N GLU A 93 4.22 -3.30 18.44
CA GLU A 93 5.05 -2.50 17.54
C GLU A 93 6.17 -1.73 18.27
N ALA A 94 7.39 -1.87 17.76
CA ALA A 94 8.59 -1.28 18.38
C ALA A 94 8.59 0.25 18.40
N ASP A 95 7.85 0.90 17.52
CA ASP A 95 7.68 2.35 17.44
C ASP A 95 6.36 2.86 18.01
N HIS A 96 5.57 1.94 18.62
CA HIS A 96 4.27 2.21 19.21
C HIS A 96 3.24 2.75 18.21
N ARG A 97 3.30 2.29 16.95
CA ARG A 97 2.40 2.72 15.87
C ARG A 97 1.94 1.53 15.04
N ASP A 98 0.63 1.39 14.86
CA ASP A 98 0.02 0.46 13.91
C ASP A 98 -0.12 1.11 12.54
N GLU A 99 0.21 0.39 11.50
CA GLU A 99 -0.06 0.78 10.13
C GLU A 99 -1.52 0.51 9.78
N ILE A 100 -2.12 1.39 8.98
CA ILE A 100 -3.52 1.23 8.57
C ILE A 100 -3.71 1.45 7.08
N LEU A 101 -4.67 0.75 6.48
CA LEU A 101 -5.24 1.10 5.19
C LEU A 101 -6.41 2.07 5.42
N CYS A 102 -6.49 3.11 4.62
CA CYS A 102 -7.53 4.14 4.75
C CYS A 102 -8.70 3.82 3.82
N PRO A 103 -9.84 3.27 4.29
CA PRO A 103 -11.04 3.13 3.50
C PRO A 103 -11.67 4.49 3.22
N THR A 104 -12.61 4.58 2.27
CA THR A 104 -13.30 5.84 1.94
C THR A 104 -14.05 6.44 3.14
N ASP A 105 -14.54 5.59 4.04
CA ASP A 105 -15.26 5.90 5.28
C ASP A 105 -14.36 5.79 6.52
N LEU A 106 -13.07 6.16 6.42
CA LEU A 106 -12.11 6.06 7.52
C LEU A 106 -12.65 6.68 8.80
N ASP A 107 -12.77 5.84 9.84
CA ASP A 107 -12.97 6.23 11.23
C ASP A 107 -11.65 6.02 12.00
N TRP A 108 -11.08 7.09 12.52
CA TRP A 108 -9.84 7.05 13.28
C TRP A 108 -9.96 6.30 14.61
N ASN A 109 -11.19 6.12 15.15
CA ASN A 109 -11.44 5.35 16.37
C ASN A 109 -11.58 3.84 16.09
N ASP A 110 -11.86 3.46 14.85
CA ASP A 110 -11.98 2.07 14.41
C ASP A 110 -11.28 1.87 13.05
N PRO A 111 -9.94 2.05 12.95
CA PRO A 111 -9.21 1.96 11.70
C PRO A 111 -9.09 0.52 11.18
N LEU A 112 -8.72 0.37 9.91
CA LEU A 112 -8.39 -0.92 9.31
C LEU A 112 -6.89 -1.19 9.48
N ARG A 113 -6.50 -1.81 10.60
CA ARG A 113 -5.11 -2.09 10.97
C ARG A 113 -4.51 -3.21 10.12
N ASP A 114 -3.21 -3.15 9.91
CA ASP A 114 -2.42 -4.19 9.23
C ASP A 114 -2.49 -5.53 9.98
N ASP A 115 -2.58 -5.53 11.28
CA ASP A 115 -2.83 -6.68 12.14
C ASP A 115 -4.05 -7.51 11.71
N TRP A 116 -5.17 -6.83 11.39
CA TRP A 116 -6.35 -7.49 10.86
C TRP A 116 -6.06 -8.12 9.49
N LEU A 117 -5.34 -7.40 8.63
CA LEU A 117 -4.94 -7.90 7.32
C LEU A 117 -4.05 -9.12 7.47
N ARG A 118 -3.01 -9.06 8.28
CA ARG A 118 -2.09 -10.17 8.57
C ARG A 118 -2.83 -11.39 9.11
N LYS A 119 -3.69 -11.21 10.13
CA LYS A 119 -4.54 -12.28 10.67
C LYS A 119 -5.45 -12.91 9.60
N THR A 120 -5.88 -12.13 8.62
CA THR A 120 -6.70 -12.63 7.50
C THR A 120 -5.85 -13.37 6.47
N LEU A 121 -4.70 -12.83 6.06
CA LEU A 121 -3.77 -13.47 5.11
C LEU A 121 -3.22 -14.80 5.67
N ASN A 122 -2.98 -14.89 6.97
CA ASN A 122 -2.53 -16.13 7.63
C ASN A 122 -3.52 -17.30 7.52
N LYS A 123 -4.79 -17.04 7.20
CA LYS A 123 -5.80 -18.08 6.92
C LYS A 123 -5.65 -18.69 5.52
N LEU A 124 -4.71 -18.20 4.72
CA LEU A 124 -4.43 -18.73 3.38
C LEU A 124 -4.06 -20.21 3.46
N ARG A 125 -4.69 -21.02 2.63
CA ARG A 125 -4.42 -22.47 2.56
C ARG A 125 -3.08 -22.73 1.90
N ALA A 126 -2.42 -23.79 2.34
CA ALA A 126 -1.15 -24.22 1.74
C ALA A 126 -1.29 -24.53 0.24
N GLY A 127 -0.31 -24.10 -0.54
CA GLY A 127 -0.27 -24.31 -1.99
C GLY A 127 -1.13 -23.36 -2.81
N VAL A 128 -1.68 -22.31 -2.20
CA VAL A 128 -2.29 -21.16 -2.91
C VAL A 128 -1.18 -20.16 -3.20
N ASN A 129 -1.14 -19.64 -4.42
CA ASN A 129 -0.23 -18.56 -4.80
C ASN A 129 -0.96 -17.21 -4.59
N LEU A 130 -0.60 -16.46 -3.55
CA LEU A 130 -1.13 -15.13 -3.27
C LEU A 130 -0.08 -14.07 -3.56
N THR A 131 -0.45 -13.07 -4.34
CA THR A 131 0.30 -11.83 -4.53
C THR A 131 -0.47 -10.68 -3.90
N VAL A 132 0.24 -9.84 -3.15
CA VAL A 132 -0.29 -8.61 -2.56
C VAL A 132 0.50 -7.44 -3.12
N ILE A 133 -0.19 -6.43 -3.65
CA ILE A 133 0.40 -5.19 -4.15
C ILE A 133 -0.21 -4.04 -3.37
N MET A 134 0.63 -3.27 -2.66
CA MET A 134 0.22 -2.12 -1.86
C MET A 134 0.86 -0.84 -2.40
N ASP A 135 0.08 -0.02 -3.09
CA ASP A 135 0.51 1.30 -3.56
C ASP A 135 -0.03 2.38 -2.62
N CYS A 136 0.52 2.39 -1.42
CA CYS A 136 0.23 3.31 -0.34
C CYS A 136 1.46 3.52 0.52
N CYS A 137 1.40 4.47 1.47
CA CYS A 137 2.46 4.76 2.43
C CYS A 137 1.94 4.64 3.84
N HIS A 138 2.74 4.09 4.73
CA HIS A 138 2.42 4.01 6.15
C HIS A 138 3.22 5.02 6.99
N SER A 139 4.30 5.58 6.46
CA SER A 139 5.07 6.63 7.13
C SER A 139 5.13 7.90 6.31
N GLY A 140 4.90 9.02 6.98
CA GLY A 140 5.10 10.34 6.44
C GLY A 140 6.39 10.98 6.96
N SER A 141 7.09 11.81 6.16
CA SER A 141 8.20 12.60 6.68
C SER A 141 7.69 13.64 7.70
N ASN A 142 8.44 13.86 8.78
CA ASN A 142 8.06 14.76 9.89
C ASN A 142 7.89 16.26 9.52
N THR A 143 7.92 16.62 8.23
CA THR A 143 7.93 18.02 7.76
C THR A 143 6.64 18.43 7.05
N ARG A 144 5.53 17.65 7.14
CA ARG A 144 4.41 17.80 6.22
C ARG A 144 3.35 18.78 6.58
N ALA A 145 3.38 19.85 5.79
CA ALA A 145 2.20 20.64 5.49
C ALA A 145 1.25 19.83 4.57
N PHE A 146 -0.04 20.02 4.72
CA PHE A 146 -1.07 19.52 3.81
C PHE A 146 -0.66 19.79 2.35
N THR A 147 -0.57 18.74 1.53
CA THR A 147 -0.30 18.93 0.11
C THR A 147 -1.49 19.63 -0.53
N PRO A 148 -1.31 20.76 -1.22
CA PRO A 148 -2.41 21.48 -1.87
C PRO A 148 -3.24 20.56 -2.76
N PRO A 149 -4.58 20.79 -2.88
CA PRO A 149 -5.46 19.94 -3.68
C PRO A 149 -5.05 19.82 -5.15
N ASP A 150 -4.43 20.84 -5.70
CA ASP A 150 -3.97 20.98 -7.09
C ASP A 150 -2.49 20.66 -7.30
N ALA A 151 -1.77 20.21 -6.27
CA ALA A 151 -0.37 19.84 -6.40
C ALA A 151 -0.16 18.79 -7.52
N PRO A 152 0.91 18.90 -8.33
CA PRO A 152 1.17 17.97 -9.41
C PRO A 152 1.43 16.54 -8.93
N ILE A 153 1.98 16.39 -7.73
CA ILE A 153 2.21 15.11 -7.05
C ILE A 153 1.60 15.19 -5.66
N LYS A 154 0.80 14.17 -5.31
CA LYS A 154 0.30 13.97 -3.95
C LYS A 154 0.93 12.73 -3.33
N GLU A 155 1.12 12.78 -2.03
CA GLU A 155 1.59 11.64 -1.28
C GLU A 155 0.42 10.78 -0.82
N ARG A 156 0.59 9.47 -0.87
CA ARG A 156 -0.43 8.50 -0.47
C ARG A 156 -0.38 8.20 1.04
N PHE A 157 -0.13 9.23 1.82
CA PHE A 157 -0.10 9.20 3.27
C PHE A 157 -1.11 10.19 3.86
N LEU A 158 -1.88 9.74 4.84
CA LEU A 158 -2.83 10.58 5.58
C LEU A 158 -2.37 10.71 7.04
N PRO A 159 -2.00 11.91 7.50
CA PRO A 159 -1.55 12.10 8.87
C PRO A 159 -2.69 11.90 9.88
N CYS A 160 -2.43 11.18 10.97
CA CYS A 160 -3.40 11.02 12.05
C CYS A 160 -3.67 12.35 12.75
N PRO A 161 -4.94 12.71 13.03
CA PRO A 161 -5.30 13.96 13.73
C PRO A 161 -4.58 14.15 15.07
N LEU A 162 -4.32 13.07 15.81
CA LEU A 162 -3.59 13.13 17.08
C LEU A 162 -2.15 13.63 16.90
N ASP A 163 -1.49 13.27 15.79
CA ASP A 163 -0.14 13.75 15.50
C ASP A 163 -0.13 15.24 15.15
N LEU A 164 -1.15 15.70 14.42
CA LEU A 164 -1.31 17.12 14.10
C LEU A 164 -1.51 17.94 15.37
N MET A 165 -2.36 17.50 16.28
CA MET A 165 -2.58 18.15 17.58
C MET A 165 -1.32 18.15 18.43
N ALA A 166 -0.58 17.04 18.49
CA ALA A 166 0.66 16.94 19.24
C ALA A 166 1.74 17.89 18.73
N THR A 167 1.84 18.10 17.41
CA THR A 167 2.79 19.05 16.81
C THR A 167 2.42 20.51 17.09
N GLU A 168 1.13 20.87 17.08
CA GLU A 168 0.67 22.22 17.43
C GLU A 168 0.86 22.53 18.91
N SER A 169 0.51 21.59 19.80
CA SER A 169 0.74 21.71 21.24
C SER A 169 2.22 21.76 21.56
N GLY A 170 3.05 20.95 20.89
CA GLY A 170 4.50 20.97 21.03
C GLY A 170 5.14 22.27 20.54
N ARG A 171 4.61 22.93 19.51
CA ARG A 171 5.06 24.26 19.09
C ARG A 171 4.73 25.33 20.12
N LYS A 172 3.53 25.30 20.71
CA LYS A 172 3.13 26.21 21.81
C LYS A 172 4.00 26.00 23.06
N LEU A 173 4.25 24.73 23.43
CA LEU A 173 5.07 24.38 24.59
C LEU A 173 6.55 24.74 24.41
N ARG A 174 7.13 24.54 23.20
CA ARG A 174 8.50 24.94 22.88
C ARG A 174 8.72 26.43 22.91
N GLY A 175 7.68 27.24 22.61
CA GLY A 175 7.71 28.70 22.77
C GLY A 175 7.87 29.12 24.23
N THR A 176 7.37 28.32 25.16
CA THR A 176 7.37 28.63 26.61
C THR A 176 8.58 28.02 27.36
N LEU A 177 9.19 26.95 26.83
CA LEU A 177 10.23 26.16 27.48
C LEU A 177 11.63 26.26 26.83
N ARG A 178 11.91 27.32 26.10
CA ARG A 178 13.22 27.53 25.45
C ARG A 178 14.35 27.75 26.46
N GLY A 179 14.58 26.79 27.31
CA GLY A 179 15.65 26.88 28.32
C GLY A 179 16.01 25.59 29.11
N GLN A 180 15.20 24.54 29.03
CA GLN A 180 15.38 23.42 29.97
C GLN A 180 15.41 22.00 29.42
N LEU A 181 15.44 21.77 28.13
CA LEU A 181 15.47 20.40 27.60
C LEU A 181 16.81 20.08 26.94
N GLY A 182 17.55 19.23 27.63
CA GLY A 182 18.77 18.58 27.18
C GLY A 182 18.56 17.76 25.91
N LYS A 183 19.67 17.49 25.20
CA LYS A 183 19.71 16.77 23.92
C LYS A 183 18.91 15.47 23.97
N ALA A 184 17.92 15.33 23.08
CA ALA A 184 17.20 14.09 22.88
C ALA A 184 18.18 12.92 22.59
N PRO A 185 17.91 11.70 23.09
CA PRO A 185 18.74 10.54 22.81
C PRO A 185 18.73 10.25 21.29
N ARG A 186 19.93 10.03 20.73
CA ARG A 186 20.09 9.59 19.34
C ARG A 186 19.36 8.27 19.14
N GLY A 187 18.39 8.25 18.25
CA GLY A 187 17.57 7.10 17.96
C GLY A 187 18.39 5.85 17.64
N ARG A 188 18.06 4.75 18.29
CA ARG A 188 18.48 3.41 17.89
C ARG A 188 18.02 3.14 16.46
N LYS A 189 18.89 2.54 15.65
CA LYS A 189 18.54 2.05 14.31
C LYS A 189 17.32 1.13 14.43
N ARG A 190 16.21 1.51 13.78
CA ARG A 190 15.04 0.66 13.60
C ARG A 190 15.47 -0.56 12.80
N LYS A 191 15.26 -1.75 13.33
CA LYS A 191 14.97 -2.93 12.54
C LYS A 191 13.51 -2.79 12.15
N SER A 192 13.20 -2.85 10.88
CA SER A 192 11.86 -3.17 10.40
C SER A 192 11.59 -4.60 10.85
N ASP A 193 10.97 -4.76 11.98
CA ASP A 193 10.56 -6.07 12.50
C ASP A 193 9.19 -6.47 11.95
N ILE A 194 9.02 -6.37 10.63
CA ILE A 194 8.14 -7.33 9.95
C ILE A 194 8.90 -8.64 10.10
N VAL A 195 8.43 -9.48 11.01
CA VAL A 195 9.00 -10.81 11.24
C VAL A 195 8.85 -11.60 9.95
N HIS A 196 9.93 -11.66 9.16
CA HIS A 196 9.99 -12.32 7.86
C HIS A 196 9.85 -13.85 7.91
N ALA A 197 9.46 -14.44 9.06
CA ALA A 197 9.57 -15.88 9.25
C ALA A 197 8.48 -16.71 8.57
N ASP A 198 7.28 -16.17 8.27
CA ASP A 198 6.14 -16.96 7.78
C ASP A 198 5.27 -16.27 6.72
N ILE A 199 5.85 -15.36 5.91
CA ILE A 199 5.12 -14.73 4.79
C ILE A 199 4.82 -15.81 3.74
N LYS A 200 3.54 -16.16 3.58
CA LYS A 200 3.06 -17.15 2.60
C LYS A 200 2.81 -16.53 1.23
N GLU A 201 2.60 -15.24 1.21
CA GLU A 201 2.34 -14.42 0.03
C GLU A 201 3.61 -13.83 -0.57
N MET A 202 3.50 -13.35 -1.82
CA MET A 202 4.45 -12.42 -2.43
C MET A 202 3.91 -11.01 -2.24
N LEU A 203 4.65 -10.12 -1.58
CA LEU A 203 4.27 -8.75 -1.30
C LEU A 203 5.13 -7.77 -2.12
N ILE A 204 4.48 -6.84 -2.80
CA ILE A 204 5.11 -5.70 -3.46
C ILE A 204 4.54 -4.43 -2.84
N THR A 205 5.38 -3.62 -2.19
CA THR A 205 4.98 -2.34 -1.59
C THR A 205 5.53 -1.17 -2.36
N GLY A 206 4.84 -0.01 -2.28
CA GLY A 206 5.16 1.19 -3.05
C GLY A 206 6.46 1.87 -2.66
N CYS A 207 6.88 1.75 -1.42
CA CYS A 207 8.03 2.45 -0.89
C CYS A 207 8.55 1.77 0.39
N ARG A 208 9.73 2.19 0.84
CA ARG A 208 10.27 1.85 2.16
C ARG A 208 9.50 2.61 3.24
N ASP A 209 9.59 2.15 4.49
CA ASP A 209 8.94 2.75 5.66
C ASP A 209 9.23 4.25 5.86
N THR A 210 10.34 4.75 5.33
CA THR A 210 10.76 6.16 5.44
C THR A 210 10.42 7.01 4.21
N GLN A 211 9.74 6.44 3.22
CA GLN A 211 9.44 7.07 1.93
C GLN A 211 7.94 7.13 1.70
N THR A 212 7.52 7.79 0.62
CA THR A 212 6.10 7.91 0.24
C THR A 212 5.86 7.48 -1.20
N SER A 213 4.73 6.79 -1.42
CA SER A 213 4.20 6.52 -2.75
C SER A 213 3.57 7.77 -3.34
N ALA A 214 3.81 8.00 -4.60
CA ALA A 214 3.34 9.18 -5.32
C ALA A 214 2.04 8.91 -6.09
N ASP A 215 1.07 9.82 -5.94
CA ASP A 215 -0.09 10.01 -6.82
C ASP A 215 0.25 11.14 -7.79
N ALA A 216 0.56 10.81 -9.04
CA ALA A 216 1.16 11.74 -9.97
C ALA A 216 0.53 11.68 -11.37
N HIS A 217 0.70 12.74 -12.16
CA HIS A 217 0.31 12.74 -13.58
C HIS A 217 1.40 12.04 -14.41
N ILE A 218 1.11 10.82 -14.85
CA ILE A 218 2.03 9.95 -15.59
C ILE A 218 1.30 9.35 -16.79
N GLY A 219 1.94 9.36 -17.96
CA GLY A 219 1.34 8.76 -19.17
C GLY A 219 0.04 9.40 -19.62
N GLY A 220 -0.15 10.71 -19.39
CA GLY A 220 -1.35 11.44 -19.79
C GLY A 220 -2.54 11.36 -18.83
N SER A 221 -2.40 10.71 -17.68
CA SER A 221 -3.44 10.62 -16.65
C SER A 221 -2.84 10.56 -15.25
N PHE A 222 -3.67 10.73 -14.21
CA PHE A 222 -3.22 10.51 -12.84
C PHE A 222 -3.14 9.01 -12.54
N ASN A 223 -2.04 8.58 -11.94
CA ASN A 223 -1.77 7.20 -11.57
C ASN A 223 -0.90 7.16 -10.31
N GLY A 224 -0.93 6.05 -9.58
CA GLY A 224 0.10 5.74 -8.62
C GLY A 224 1.39 5.32 -9.30
N ALA A 225 2.49 5.91 -8.89
CA ALA A 225 3.74 5.69 -9.60
C ALA A 225 4.18 4.22 -9.56
N LEU A 226 4.01 3.51 -8.43
CA LEU A 226 4.30 2.08 -8.38
C LEU A 226 3.44 1.30 -9.37
N THR A 227 2.12 1.40 -9.26
CA THR A 227 1.19 0.59 -10.07
C THR A 227 1.34 0.90 -11.55
N TYR A 228 1.56 2.17 -11.91
CA TYR A 228 1.81 2.56 -13.30
C TYR A 228 3.04 1.83 -13.87
N TYR A 229 4.18 1.90 -13.20
CA TYR A 229 5.41 1.28 -13.73
C TYR A 229 5.43 -0.25 -13.63
N LEU A 230 4.66 -0.85 -12.71
CA LEU A 230 4.41 -2.29 -12.74
C LEU A 230 3.63 -2.68 -14.01
N VAL A 231 2.50 -2.01 -14.27
CA VAL A 231 1.65 -2.29 -15.44
C VAL A 231 2.37 -2.00 -16.76
N GLU A 232 3.14 -0.93 -16.84
CA GLU A 232 3.97 -0.61 -18.00
C GLU A 232 5.00 -1.71 -18.27
N SER A 233 5.70 -2.17 -17.23
CA SER A 233 6.69 -3.25 -17.33
C SER A 233 6.05 -4.58 -17.76
N ILE A 234 4.86 -4.89 -17.23
CA ILE A 234 4.07 -6.06 -17.64
C ILE A 234 3.69 -5.96 -19.13
N THR A 235 3.25 -4.79 -19.55
CA THR A 235 2.79 -4.55 -20.94
C THR A 235 3.96 -4.70 -21.93
N GLU A 236 5.11 -4.09 -21.65
CA GLU A 236 6.32 -4.18 -22.46
C GLU A 236 6.80 -5.63 -22.63
N ALA A 237 6.73 -6.41 -21.55
CA ALA A 237 7.15 -7.81 -21.55
C ALA A 237 6.02 -8.78 -21.95
N LYS A 238 4.83 -8.28 -22.32
CA LYS A 238 3.64 -9.09 -22.64
C LYS A 238 3.33 -10.13 -21.57
N GLY A 239 3.50 -9.75 -20.29
CA GLY A 239 3.27 -10.62 -19.13
C GLY A 239 4.37 -11.62 -18.82
N ASN A 240 5.41 -11.72 -19.64
CA ASN A 240 6.49 -12.70 -19.44
C ASN A 240 7.63 -12.13 -18.57
N LEU A 241 7.38 -12.08 -17.26
CA LEU A 241 8.30 -11.59 -16.24
C LEU A 241 8.24 -12.45 -14.99
N THR A 242 9.38 -12.60 -14.33
CA THR A 242 9.42 -13.08 -12.94
C THR A 242 9.08 -11.95 -11.96
N TYR A 243 8.78 -12.28 -10.71
CA TYR A 243 8.58 -11.26 -9.65
C TYR A 243 9.82 -10.36 -9.53
N ARG A 244 11.02 -10.95 -9.58
CA ARG A 244 12.29 -10.21 -9.52
C ARG A 244 12.44 -9.24 -10.67
N GLU A 245 12.24 -9.69 -11.90
CA GLU A 245 12.36 -8.84 -13.10
C GLU A 245 11.34 -7.71 -13.09
N LEU A 246 10.07 -8.00 -12.70
CA LEU A 246 9.02 -6.99 -12.58
C LEU A 246 9.40 -5.91 -11.57
N HIS A 247 9.83 -6.32 -10.38
CA HIS A 247 10.30 -5.41 -9.33
C HIS A 247 11.49 -4.56 -9.79
N GLN A 248 12.50 -5.17 -10.40
CA GLN A 248 13.69 -4.47 -10.90
C GLN A 248 13.34 -3.44 -11.98
N ARG A 249 12.49 -3.80 -12.94
CA ARG A 249 12.06 -2.89 -14.02
C ARG A 249 11.26 -1.71 -13.45
N ALA A 250 10.27 -1.97 -12.60
CA ALA A 250 9.48 -0.91 -11.98
C ALA A 250 10.37 0.04 -11.15
N THR A 251 11.31 -0.52 -10.35
CA THR A 251 12.26 0.28 -9.57
C THR A 251 13.16 1.15 -10.45
N ALA A 252 13.68 0.60 -11.56
CA ALA A 252 14.51 1.34 -12.50
C ALA A 252 13.73 2.50 -13.16
N LYS A 253 12.47 2.25 -13.55
CA LYS A 253 11.60 3.27 -14.16
C LYS A 253 11.24 4.38 -13.16
N LEU A 254 10.91 4.05 -11.91
CA LEU A 254 10.70 5.04 -10.86
C LEU A 254 11.92 5.92 -10.68
N LYS A 255 13.09 5.34 -10.55
CA LYS A 255 14.35 6.08 -10.39
C LYS A 255 14.65 6.98 -11.60
N SER A 256 14.49 6.49 -12.82
CA SER A 256 14.77 7.27 -14.05
C SER A 256 13.80 8.43 -14.23
N ASN A 257 12.59 8.35 -13.65
CA ASN A 257 11.59 9.41 -13.64
C ASN A 257 11.61 10.26 -12.36
N GLN A 258 12.70 10.20 -11.58
CA GLN A 258 12.97 11.05 -10.41
C GLN A 258 11.98 10.86 -9.25
N TYR A 259 11.40 9.67 -9.10
CA TYR A 259 10.64 9.30 -7.89
C TYR A 259 11.59 8.77 -6.83
N ASP A 260 11.51 9.31 -5.61
CA ASP A 260 12.35 8.90 -4.48
C ASP A 260 11.90 7.56 -3.87
N GLN A 261 10.70 7.09 -4.21
CA GLN A 261 10.16 5.83 -3.70
C GLN A 261 10.95 4.63 -4.23
N VAL A 262 11.25 3.70 -3.34
CA VAL A 262 11.93 2.44 -3.66
C VAL A 262 11.01 1.29 -3.28
N PRO A 263 10.36 0.65 -4.26
CA PRO A 263 9.50 -0.50 -4.01
C PRO A 263 10.22 -1.61 -3.26
N GLN A 264 9.49 -2.37 -2.47
CA GLN A 264 10.03 -3.54 -1.78
C GLN A 264 9.37 -4.79 -2.37
N LEU A 265 10.13 -5.87 -2.46
CA LEU A 265 9.66 -7.20 -2.83
C LEU A 265 9.95 -8.15 -1.67
N GLU A 266 8.90 -8.67 -1.06
CA GLU A 266 8.98 -9.52 0.11
C GLU A 266 8.29 -10.86 -0.14
N GLY A 267 8.71 -11.88 0.61
CA GLY A 267 8.19 -13.25 0.48
C GLY A 267 9.32 -14.28 0.50
N GLN A 268 9.00 -15.50 0.15
CA GLN A 268 9.99 -16.56 0.07
C GLN A 268 10.93 -16.32 -1.12
N ARG A 269 12.22 -16.14 -0.86
CA ARG A 269 13.23 -15.80 -1.89
C ARG A 269 13.25 -16.74 -3.10
N ILE A 270 12.96 -18.03 -2.90
CA ILE A 270 12.86 -19.02 -3.98
C ILE A 270 11.70 -18.70 -4.95
N SER A 271 10.70 -17.97 -4.51
CA SER A 271 9.55 -17.58 -5.33
C SER A 271 9.80 -16.32 -6.16
N PHE A 272 10.90 -15.59 -5.92
CA PHE A 272 11.19 -14.35 -6.65
C PHE A 272 11.47 -14.60 -8.15
N ASP A 273 12.02 -15.75 -8.48
CA ASP A 273 12.35 -16.15 -9.85
C ASP A 273 11.22 -16.94 -10.53
N ARG A 274 10.06 -17.09 -9.88
CA ARG A 274 8.85 -17.61 -10.51
C ARG A 274 8.23 -16.56 -11.42
N VAL A 275 7.57 -17.02 -12.48
CA VAL A 275 6.78 -16.14 -13.35
C VAL A 275 5.68 -15.47 -12.52
N PHE A 276 5.52 -14.18 -12.70
CA PHE A 276 4.54 -13.36 -11.98
C PHE A 276 3.12 -13.89 -12.23
N LEU A 277 2.38 -14.20 -11.18
CA LEU A 277 1.01 -14.73 -11.22
C LEU A 277 0.87 -16.08 -11.99
N SER A 278 1.96 -16.88 -12.01
CA SER A 278 1.90 -18.25 -12.56
C SER A 278 1.24 -19.21 -11.58
#